data_4a30b0adb59b531e05fda592311494cb
#
_entry.id   4a30b0adb59b531e05fda592311494cb
#
_cell.length_a   1.000
_cell.length_b   1.000
_cell.length_c   1.000
_cell.angle_alpha   90.00
_cell.angle_beta   90.00
_cell.angle_gamma   90.00
#
_symmetry.space_group_name_H-M   'P 1'
#
loop_
_entity.id
_entity.type
_entity.pdbx_description
1 polymer ?
#
loop_
_entity_poly.entity_id
_entity_poly.type
_entity_poly.pdbx_seq_one_letter_code
_entity_poly.pdbx_strand_id
1 'polypeptide(L)'
;MNQKVAIWTLGIGLTFMGIPQAAFAQNSVLANEQMPSDTQNPTPAVEEVAKKNGLVSLDFRDADIKNVLKVLAYNSGVNVVAGPEVTGLVTIQLKDVPWQKALDVVLSTYGYAYERKGDIISVTTVENLKKRREDAQVLAEQEPLETKTFVLNFGKASEIIGSIEKMKTPRGSINFDQRTNTLIVTDIQGNVDLIGDVVKALDAVTPQVIIEVKVVETTLTDTENLGIDWTIQGTATGAKRPITFPFHTQDSSEFLTAGFPATAATDFAFGTLNASTFSAVLELLKTRSNTNILSNPKIVTLDNQMARIVVGSQYPIPTYTYNEQQAKLQVSGWQYKDIGIIFEATPHVNNAGFVTIDLQPKITAILDFVTVENTSLPRLSTEETTTKVMIKDGDTLVIAGLIKDQVTETKKKVPILGDIPLLGQAFRKSATTKTKTELLIFLTPHIITPDINAASTGK
;
A
#
# COMPACT_ATOMS: atom_id res chain seq x y z
N MET A 1 -34.23 -46.66 -12.57
CA MET A 1 -34.57 -45.60 -13.53
C MET A 1 -33.29 -44.97 -14.01
N ASN A 2 -32.95 -45.27 -15.26
CA ASN A 2 -31.67 -44.87 -15.89
C ASN A 2 -31.63 -43.40 -16.23
N GLN A 3 -30.57 -42.68 -15.86
CA GLN A 3 -30.14 -41.52 -16.63
C GLN A 3 -28.62 -41.55 -16.84
N LYS A 4 -28.29 -41.58 -18.10
CA LYS A 4 -26.97 -41.63 -18.70
C LYS A 4 -26.26 -40.29 -18.50
N VAL A 5 -25.03 -40.29 -17.98
CA VAL A 5 -24.11 -39.16 -18.00
C VAL A 5 -23.36 -39.19 -19.31
N ALA A 6 -23.55 -38.18 -20.15
CA ALA A 6 -22.80 -37.97 -21.39
C ALA A 6 -21.49 -37.20 -21.06
N ILE A 7 -20.39 -37.84 -21.42
CA ILE A 7 -19.04 -37.26 -21.38
C ILE A 7 -18.89 -36.44 -22.68
N TRP A 8 -18.69 -35.11 -22.54
CA TRP A 8 -18.26 -34.25 -23.65
C TRP A 8 -16.75 -33.96 -23.50
N THR A 9 -15.98 -34.61 -24.35
CA THR A 9 -14.59 -34.25 -24.64
C THR A 9 -14.60 -33.14 -25.69
N LEU A 10 -14.21 -31.92 -25.30
CA LEU A 10 -13.93 -30.84 -26.27
C LEU A 10 -12.42 -30.76 -26.50
N GLY A 11 -12.04 -31.17 -27.70
CA GLY A 11 -10.70 -30.97 -28.25
C GLY A 11 -10.51 -29.49 -28.62
N ILE A 12 -9.47 -28.86 -28.11
CA ILE A 12 -9.05 -27.54 -28.54
C ILE A 12 -8.02 -27.71 -29.66
N GLY A 13 -8.46 -27.45 -30.88
CA GLY A 13 -7.61 -27.30 -32.05
C GLY A 13 -6.96 -25.89 -32.03
N LEU A 14 -5.63 -25.86 -32.05
CA LEU A 14 -4.85 -24.64 -32.31
C LEU A 14 -4.94 -24.34 -33.83
N THR A 15 -5.60 -23.24 -34.17
CA THR A 15 -5.46 -22.62 -35.49
C THR A 15 -4.64 -21.35 -35.36
N PHE A 16 -3.43 -21.41 -35.90
CA PHE A 16 -2.59 -20.24 -36.22
C PHE A 16 -3.31 -19.39 -37.26
N MET A 17 -3.64 -18.14 -36.97
CA MET A 17 -4.10 -17.19 -37.98
C MET A 17 -3.13 -16.01 -38.02
N GLY A 18 -2.57 -15.82 -39.22
CA GLY A 18 -1.51 -14.87 -39.54
C GLY A 18 -1.93 -13.42 -39.45
N ILE A 19 -0.93 -12.62 -39.19
CA ILE A 19 -0.95 -11.14 -39.15
C ILE A 19 -0.96 -10.63 -40.60
N PRO A 20 -1.85 -9.72 -41.03
CA PRO A 20 -1.68 -9.05 -42.31
C PRO A 20 -0.72 -7.87 -42.14
N GLN A 21 0.39 -7.92 -42.89
CA GLN A 21 1.22 -6.76 -43.20
C GLN A 21 0.46 -5.78 -44.08
N ALA A 22 0.30 -4.55 -43.60
CA ALA A 22 -0.16 -3.45 -44.43
C ALA A 22 1.00 -2.89 -45.25
N ALA A 23 0.86 -3.02 -46.56
CA ALA A 23 1.77 -2.50 -47.59
C ALA A 23 1.67 -0.98 -47.68
N PHE A 24 2.84 -0.31 -47.63
CA PHE A 24 2.98 1.09 -48.07
C PHE A 24 2.97 1.14 -49.59
N ALA A 25 1.96 1.78 -50.17
CA ALA A 25 1.92 2.07 -51.60
C ALA A 25 2.77 3.32 -51.87
N GLN A 26 3.82 3.16 -52.63
CA GLN A 26 4.51 4.21 -53.38
C GLN A 26 3.65 4.65 -54.54
N ASN A 27 3.39 5.91 -54.64
CA ASN A 27 2.87 6.53 -55.87
C ASN A 27 3.93 7.43 -56.49
N SER A 28 4.59 6.88 -57.51
CA SER A 28 5.43 7.63 -58.45
C SER A 28 4.56 8.06 -59.61
N VAL A 29 4.49 9.39 -59.84
CA VAL A 29 4.03 9.93 -61.14
C VAL A 29 5.17 10.73 -61.73
N LEU A 30 5.72 10.19 -62.81
CA LEU A 30 6.58 10.84 -63.76
C LEU A 30 5.71 11.74 -64.66
N ALA A 31 6.08 13.00 -64.82
CA ALA A 31 5.77 13.72 -66.06
C ALA A 31 6.94 14.66 -66.35
N ASN A 32 7.50 14.41 -67.44
CA ASN A 32 8.57 15.05 -68.21
C ASN A 32 7.97 16.28 -68.95
N GLU A 33 8.68 17.42 -69.00
CA GLU A 33 8.76 18.22 -70.22
C GLU A 33 9.75 19.40 -70.04
N GLN A 34 10.83 19.32 -70.78
CA GLN A 34 11.51 20.20 -71.70
C GLN A 34 11.77 21.68 -71.31
N MET A 35 13.09 21.96 -71.38
CA MET A 35 13.76 23.27 -71.56
C MET A 35 13.31 24.00 -72.85
N PRO A 36 13.55 25.33 -72.93
CA PRO A 36 14.80 25.74 -73.57
C PRO A 36 15.57 26.91 -72.91
N SER A 37 16.85 26.92 -73.26
CA SER A 37 17.95 27.86 -73.07
C SER A 37 17.64 29.30 -73.38
N ASP A 38 18.19 30.30 -72.63
CA ASP A 38 19.21 31.21 -73.18
C ASP A 38 19.83 32.19 -72.14
N THR A 39 21.14 32.24 -72.17
CA THR A 39 22.05 33.39 -72.22
C THR A 39 22.26 34.30 -70.97
N GLN A 40 23.45 34.10 -70.34
CA GLN A 40 24.52 35.03 -69.97
C GLN A 40 24.18 36.34 -69.25
N ASN A 41 24.60 36.54 -68.02
CA ASN A 41 25.74 37.41 -67.68
C ASN A 41 26.18 37.24 -66.19
N PRO A 42 27.44 37.32 -65.86
CA PRO A 42 27.91 37.03 -64.48
C PRO A 42 27.87 38.28 -63.60
N THR A 43 27.11 38.25 -62.54
CA THR A 43 27.24 39.21 -61.44
C THR A 43 27.79 38.45 -60.24
N PRO A 44 28.67 39.03 -59.40
CA PRO A 44 29.50 38.31 -58.49
C PRO A 44 28.69 37.57 -57.42
N ALA A 45 29.07 36.31 -57.24
CA ALA A 45 28.57 35.41 -56.22
C ALA A 45 28.68 36.02 -54.80
N VAL A 46 27.58 36.53 -54.28
CA VAL A 46 27.41 36.60 -52.84
C VAL A 46 27.19 35.14 -52.42
N GLU A 47 28.17 34.50 -51.80
CA GLU A 47 28.03 33.18 -51.17
C GLU A 47 26.88 33.26 -50.20
N GLU A 48 25.78 32.63 -50.56
CA GLU A 48 24.64 32.33 -49.71
C GLU A 48 25.16 31.28 -48.66
N VAL A 49 25.69 31.81 -47.54
CA VAL A 49 26.10 30.99 -46.41
C VAL A 49 24.84 30.31 -45.88
N ALA A 50 24.68 29.06 -46.28
CA ALA A 50 23.66 28.17 -45.81
C ALA A 50 23.53 28.26 -44.26
N LYS A 51 22.38 28.63 -43.77
CA LYS A 51 21.98 28.53 -42.34
C LYS A 51 22.15 27.07 -41.89
N LYS A 52 23.35 26.67 -41.49
CA LYS A 52 23.66 25.38 -40.85
C LYS A 52 23.26 25.49 -39.38
N ASN A 53 22.09 24.99 -39.03
CA ASN A 53 21.69 24.45 -37.73
C ASN A 53 22.40 24.99 -36.46
N GLY A 54 22.47 26.31 -36.27
CA GLY A 54 22.97 26.88 -35.00
C GLY A 54 24.44 26.62 -34.67
N LEU A 55 25.23 26.01 -35.57
CA LEU A 55 26.67 25.81 -35.43
C LEU A 55 27.42 27.00 -36.07
N VAL A 56 28.44 27.50 -35.40
CA VAL A 56 29.26 28.62 -35.88
C VAL A 56 30.71 28.19 -35.93
N SER A 57 31.41 28.61 -37.01
CA SER A 57 32.85 28.52 -37.15
C SER A 57 33.42 29.93 -37.22
N LEU A 58 34.26 30.28 -36.28
CA LEU A 58 34.83 31.61 -36.11
C LEU A 58 36.36 31.53 -36.10
N ASP A 59 37.01 32.39 -36.87
CA ASP A 59 38.47 32.60 -36.83
C ASP A 59 38.73 34.11 -36.79
N PHE A 60 38.98 34.63 -35.60
CA PHE A 60 39.24 36.04 -35.38
C PHE A 60 40.68 36.21 -34.80
N ARG A 61 41.43 37.16 -35.33
CA ARG A 61 42.69 37.59 -34.81
C ARG A 61 42.68 39.07 -34.58
N ASP A 62 42.90 39.49 -33.33
CA ASP A 62 42.90 40.90 -32.91
C ASP A 62 41.66 41.67 -33.37
N ALA A 63 40.49 41.03 -33.35
CA ALA A 63 39.25 41.60 -33.73
C ALA A 63 38.55 42.27 -32.51
N ASP A 64 37.93 43.43 -32.77
CA ASP A 64 37.13 44.06 -31.72
C ASP A 64 35.98 43.15 -31.30
N ILE A 65 35.81 42.97 -29.99
CA ILE A 65 34.78 42.10 -29.39
C ILE A 65 33.35 42.44 -29.88
N LYS A 66 33.05 43.72 -30.13
CA LYS A 66 31.76 44.15 -30.66
C LYS A 66 31.51 43.58 -32.06
N ASN A 67 32.56 43.44 -32.88
CA ASN A 67 32.43 42.83 -34.20
C ASN A 67 32.23 41.33 -34.10
N VAL A 68 32.88 40.66 -33.16
CA VAL A 68 32.69 39.23 -32.89
C VAL A 68 31.27 38.97 -32.44
N LEU A 69 30.74 39.78 -31.51
CA LEU A 69 29.34 39.68 -31.04
C LEU A 69 28.33 39.95 -32.17
N LYS A 70 28.61 40.87 -33.06
CA LYS A 70 27.79 41.15 -34.22
C LYS A 70 27.71 39.97 -35.20
N VAL A 71 28.80 39.28 -35.41
CA VAL A 71 28.84 38.09 -36.27
C VAL A 71 28.12 36.92 -35.58
N LEU A 72 28.30 36.75 -34.27
CA LEU A 72 27.53 35.77 -33.50
C LEU A 72 26.01 36.06 -33.54
N ALA A 73 25.61 37.29 -33.36
CA ALA A 73 24.23 37.72 -33.48
C ALA A 73 23.62 37.40 -34.85
N TYR A 74 24.36 37.70 -35.92
CA TYR A 74 23.93 37.42 -37.29
C TYR A 74 23.72 35.94 -37.57
N ASN A 75 24.66 35.11 -37.09
CA ASN A 75 24.61 33.64 -37.28
C ASN A 75 23.53 32.97 -36.39
N SER A 76 23.26 33.51 -35.21
CA SER A 76 22.31 32.94 -34.27
C SER A 76 20.86 33.40 -34.50
N GLY A 77 20.65 34.52 -35.19
CA GLY A 77 19.36 35.19 -35.36
C GLY A 77 18.85 35.86 -34.08
N VAL A 78 19.69 36.02 -33.05
CA VAL A 78 19.36 36.63 -31.75
C VAL A 78 19.88 38.07 -31.71
N ASN A 79 19.15 38.97 -31.12
CA ASN A 79 19.60 40.36 -30.95
C ASN A 79 20.60 40.47 -29.80
N VAL A 80 21.84 40.91 -30.10
CA VAL A 80 22.87 41.12 -29.10
C VAL A 80 23.16 42.60 -28.93
N VAL A 81 23.06 43.09 -27.71
CA VAL A 81 23.34 44.46 -27.30
C VAL A 81 24.56 44.46 -26.40
N ALA A 82 25.63 45.09 -26.85
CA ALA A 82 26.84 45.22 -25.99
C ALA A 82 26.83 46.58 -25.27
N GLY A 83 27.08 46.57 -23.97
CA GLY A 83 27.26 47.79 -23.16
C GLY A 83 28.46 48.63 -23.65
N PRO A 84 28.55 49.92 -23.30
CA PRO A 84 29.66 50.81 -23.68
C PRO A 84 31.00 50.32 -23.10
N GLU A 85 30.98 49.60 -21.96
CA GLU A 85 32.10 49.03 -21.27
C GLU A 85 32.68 47.77 -21.97
N VAL A 86 31.98 47.21 -22.93
CA VAL A 86 32.42 46.02 -23.68
C VAL A 86 33.39 46.47 -24.75
N THR A 87 34.71 46.38 -24.49
CA THR A 87 35.80 46.80 -25.37
C THR A 87 36.95 45.82 -25.24
N GLY A 88 37.72 45.64 -26.30
CA GLY A 88 38.93 44.79 -26.30
C GLY A 88 39.08 44.01 -27.59
N LEU A 89 40.29 43.48 -27.78
CA LEU A 89 40.64 42.68 -28.94
C LEU A 89 40.50 41.18 -28.57
N VAL A 90 39.86 40.44 -29.43
CA VAL A 90 39.58 39.01 -29.28
C VAL A 90 40.36 38.24 -30.33
N THR A 91 41.12 37.25 -29.90
CA THR A 91 41.72 36.24 -30.77
C THR A 91 41.14 34.91 -30.41
N ILE A 92 40.35 34.31 -31.29
CA ILE A 92 39.64 33.05 -31.03
C ILE A 92 39.44 32.26 -32.31
N GLN A 93 39.66 30.95 -32.24
CA GLN A 93 39.37 30.03 -33.31
C GLN A 93 38.45 28.93 -32.80
N LEU A 94 37.24 28.89 -33.33
CA LEU A 94 36.20 27.90 -33.03
C LEU A 94 35.76 27.26 -34.34
N LYS A 95 35.53 25.93 -34.34
CA LYS A 95 35.07 25.20 -35.50
C LYS A 95 33.86 24.35 -35.12
N ASP A 96 32.74 24.53 -35.83
CA ASP A 96 31.49 23.77 -35.71
C ASP A 96 30.96 23.69 -34.26
N VAL A 97 30.93 24.82 -33.55
CA VAL A 97 30.46 24.94 -32.16
C VAL A 97 29.08 25.55 -32.14
N PRO A 98 28.14 25.08 -31.29
CA PRO A 98 26.86 25.75 -31.06
C PRO A 98 27.09 27.22 -30.66
N TRP A 99 26.32 28.14 -31.25
CA TRP A 99 26.57 29.58 -31.05
C TRP A 99 26.45 30.01 -29.57
N GLN A 100 25.57 29.39 -28.77
CA GLN A 100 25.46 29.66 -27.32
C GLN A 100 26.80 29.35 -26.62
N LYS A 101 27.38 28.17 -26.92
CA LYS A 101 28.63 27.74 -26.34
C LYS A 101 29.81 28.62 -26.82
N ALA A 102 29.78 29.07 -28.09
CA ALA A 102 30.72 29.99 -28.61
C ALA A 102 30.65 31.36 -27.90
N LEU A 103 29.42 31.86 -27.66
CA LEU A 103 29.19 33.09 -26.91
C LEU A 103 29.67 32.97 -25.46
N ASP A 104 29.36 31.86 -24.76
CA ASP A 104 29.81 31.61 -23.40
C ASP A 104 31.33 31.60 -23.28
N VAL A 105 32.02 30.89 -24.20
CA VAL A 105 33.48 30.83 -24.22
C VAL A 105 34.11 32.19 -24.47
N VAL A 106 33.62 32.93 -25.48
CA VAL A 106 34.12 34.29 -25.80
C VAL A 106 33.95 35.21 -24.61
N LEU A 107 32.74 35.28 -24.03
CA LEU A 107 32.46 36.19 -22.94
C LEU A 107 33.21 35.83 -21.65
N SER A 108 33.22 34.55 -21.27
CA SER A 108 33.95 34.11 -20.06
C SER A 108 35.45 34.32 -20.13
N THR A 109 36.06 34.11 -21.32
CA THR A 109 37.51 34.29 -21.52
C THR A 109 37.93 35.73 -21.33
N TYR A 110 37.10 36.69 -21.74
CA TYR A 110 37.41 38.10 -21.69
C TYR A 110 36.77 38.86 -20.51
N GLY A 111 36.20 38.13 -19.53
CA GLY A 111 35.63 38.71 -18.30
C GLY A 111 34.26 39.40 -18.47
N TYR A 112 33.55 39.05 -19.49
CA TYR A 112 32.20 39.53 -19.74
C TYR A 112 31.16 38.48 -19.33
N ALA A 113 29.95 38.98 -19.04
CA ALA A 113 28.77 38.16 -18.79
C ALA A 113 27.59 38.66 -19.63
N TYR A 114 26.57 37.86 -19.79
CA TYR A 114 25.36 38.29 -20.48
C TYR A 114 24.10 37.97 -19.69
N GLU A 115 23.06 38.74 -19.95
CA GLU A 115 21.70 38.49 -19.50
C GLU A 115 20.78 38.36 -20.72
N ARG A 116 19.99 37.28 -20.74
CA ARG A 116 19.02 37.06 -21.81
C ARG A 116 17.62 37.50 -21.34
N LYS A 117 16.99 38.42 -22.05
CA LYS A 117 15.59 38.84 -21.86
C LYS A 117 14.81 38.62 -23.16
N GLY A 118 14.07 37.50 -23.22
CA GLY A 118 13.41 37.05 -24.44
C GLY A 118 14.42 36.80 -25.57
N ASP A 119 14.31 37.52 -26.67
CA ASP A 119 15.19 37.43 -27.85
C ASP A 119 16.39 38.41 -27.82
N ILE A 120 16.58 39.13 -26.72
CA ILE A 120 17.67 40.10 -26.58
C ILE A 120 18.69 39.57 -25.57
N ILE A 121 19.95 39.54 -26.00
CA ILE A 121 21.09 39.23 -25.15
C ILE A 121 21.86 40.56 -24.88
N SER A 122 21.88 40.96 -23.63
CA SER A 122 22.62 42.13 -23.17
C SER A 122 23.99 41.69 -22.59
N VAL A 123 25.06 42.12 -23.22
CA VAL A 123 26.44 41.82 -22.80
C VAL A 123 27.00 42.97 -22.00
N THR A 124 27.58 42.66 -20.82
CA THR A 124 28.17 43.65 -19.91
C THR A 124 29.33 43.01 -19.16
N THR A 125 30.08 43.76 -18.36
CA THR A 125 31.08 43.19 -17.45
C THR A 125 30.42 42.41 -16.32
N VAL A 126 31.13 41.40 -15.79
CA VAL A 126 30.65 40.62 -14.63
C VAL A 126 30.35 41.54 -13.43
N GLU A 127 31.18 42.58 -13.27
CA GLU A 127 31.02 43.56 -12.18
C GLU A 127 29.75 44.39 -12.33
N ASN A 128 29.47 44.90 -13.53
CA ASN A 128 28.22 45.64 -13.80
C ASN A 128 26.97 44.77 -13.70
N LEU A 129 27.06 43.50 -14.12
CA LEU A 129 25.95 42.59 -13.98
C LEU A 129 25.64 42.33 -12.47
N LYS A 130 26.69 42.14 -11.67
CA LYS A 130 26.56 42.00 -10.23
C LYS A 130 25.95 43.25 -9.59
N LYS A 131 26.46 44.41 -9.93
CA LYS A 131 25.93 45.69 -9.45
C LYS A 131 24.45 45.90 -9.85
N ARG A 132 24.09 45.61 -11.09
CA ARG A 132 22.68 45.69 -11.54
C ARG A 132 21.77 44.74 -10.73
N ARG A 133 22.26 43.55 -10.37
CA ARG A 133 21.50 42.61 -9.50
C ARG A 133 21.38 43.13 -8.08
N GLU A 134 22.46 43.69 -7.54
CA GLU A 134 22.44 44.34 -6.23
C GLU A 134 21.49 45.53 -6.21
N ASP A 135 21.59 46.43 -7.21
CA ASP A 135 20.69 47.57 -7.36
C ASP A 135 19.22 47.15 -7.54
N ALA A 136 18.96 46.08 -8.31
CA ALA A 136 17.62 45.53 -8.47
C ALA A 136 17.09 44.93 -7.14
N GLN A 137 17.95 44.31 -6.36
CA GLN A 137 17.61 43.79 -5.04
C GLN A 137 17.28 44.94 -4.07
N VAL A 138 18.08 46.01 -4.08
CA VAL A 138 17.82 47.21 -3.25
C VAL A 138 16.52 47.88 -3.66
N LEU A 139 16.22 47.96 -4.95
CA LEU A 139 14.93 48.47 -5.45
C LEU A 139 13.76 47.58 -5.01
N ALA A 140 13.89 46.24 -5.09
CA ALA A 140 12.90 45.30 -4.58
C ALA A 140 12.71 45.43 -3.05
N GLU A 141 13.79 45.75 -2.31
CA GLU A 141 13.71 46.02 -0.89
C GLU A 141 12.98 47.35 -0.56
N GLN A 142 12.84 48.26 -1.52
CA GLN A 142 12.10 49.54 -1.36
C GLN A 142 10.65 49.45 -1.84
N GLU A 143 10.25 48.34 -2.53
CA GLU A 143 8.87 48.14 -2.93
C GLU A 143 7.93 48.11 -1.72
N PRO A 144 6.75 48.79 -1.80
CA PRO A 144 5.77 48.76 -0.74
C PRO A 144 5.24 47.32 -0.52
N LEU A 145 5.06 46.98 0.77
CA LEU A 145 4.43 45.71 1.12
C LEU A 145 2.91 45.85 0.98
N GLU A 146 2.31 44.85 0.35
CA GLU A 146 0.87 44.72 0.23
C GLU A 146 0.39 43.55 1.10
N THR A 147 -0.76 43.75 1.74
CA THR A 147 -1.42 42.69 2.51
C THR A 147 -2.64 42.20 1.79
N LYS A 148 -2.70 40.90 1.50
CA LYS A 148 -3.84 40.23 0.87
C LYS A 148 -4.32 39.06 1.70
N THR A 149 -5.63 38.88 1.75
CA THR A 149 -6.24 37.77 2.49
C THR A 149 -6.82 36.75 1.52
N PHE A 150 -6.57 35.47 1.80
CA PHE A 150 -7.08 34.36 1.03
C PHE A 150 -7.93 33.47 1.92
N VAL A 151 -9.25 33.43 1.66
CA VAL A 151 -10.18 32.54 2.35
C VAL A 151 -10.13 31.19 1.68
N LEU A 152 -9.88 30.13 2.44
CA LEU A 152 -9.82 28.75 1.94
C LEU A 152 -11.16 28.07 2.10
N ASN A 153 -11.60 27.36 1.07
CA ASN A 153 -12.87 26.67 1.01
C ASN A 153 -12.74 25.16 1.35
N PHE A 154 -11.67 24.54 0.91
CA PHE A 154 -11.48 23.08 1.00
C PHE A 154 -10.29 22.71 1.90
N GLY A 155 -9.17 23.42 1.76
CA GLY A 155 -7.98 23.20 2.55
C GLY A 155 -8.04 23.90 3.92
N LYS A 156 -7.19 23.46 4.86
CA LYS A 156 -7.00 24.16 6.14
C LYS A 156 -5.81 25.10 6.05
N ALA A 157 -6.00 26.34 6.46
CA ALA A 157 -4.94 27.36 6.46
C ALA A 157 -3.71 26.92 7.26
N SER A 158 -3.90 26.20 8.37
CA SER A 158 -2.82 25.66 9.19
C SER A 158 -1.96 24.59 8.49
N GLU A 159 -2.50 23.89 7.50
CA GLU A 159 -1.78 22.85 6.75
C GLU A 159 -1.06 23.47 5.53
N ILE A 160 -1.68 24.44 4.87
CA ILE A 160 -1.15 25.08 3.67
C ILE A 160 0.02 26.03 4.00
N ILE A 161 -0.01 26.70 5.16
CA ILE A 161 1.03 27.67 5.56
C ILE A 161 2.44 27.07 5.51
N GLY A 162 2.62 25.82 5.92
CA GLY A 162 3.92 25.14 5.90
C GLY A 162 4.53 25.01 4.49
N SER A 163 3.67 24.90 3.47
CA SER A 163 4.10 24.79 2.06
C SER A 163 4.47 26.14 1.45
N ILE A 164 3.77 27.21 1.81
CA ILE A 164 3.97 28.54 1.24
C ILE A 164 4.93 29.42 2.04
N GLU A 165 5.25 29.08 3.29
CA GLU A 165 6.11 29.90 4.15
C GLU A 165 7.51 30.13 3.56
N LYS A 166 8.03 29.18 2.81
CA LYS A 166 9.33 29.28 2.13
C LYS A 166 9.33 30.19 0.89
N MET A 167 8.14 30.59 0.43
CA MET A 167 7.97 31.43 -0.75
C MET A 167 8.03 32.92 -0.43
N LYS A 168 7.86 33.29 0.85
CA LYS A 168 7.89 34.70 1.25
C LYS A 168 9.28 35.32 1.07
N THR A 169 9.31 36.60 0.78
CA THR A 169 10.56 37.39 0.79
C THR A 169 11.06 37.59 2.24
N PRO A 170 12.32 38.02 2.43
CA PRO A 170 12.83 38.28 3.77
C PRO A 170 12.02 39.33 4.57
N ARG A 171 11.31 40.21 3.88
CA ARG A 171 10.42 41.25 4.44
C ARG A 171 8.97 40.80 4.58
N GLY A 172 8.61 39.71 3.89
CA GLY A 172 7.26 39.18 3.88
C GLY A 172 6.88 38.45 5.16
N SER A 173 5.60 38.45 5.49
CA SER A 173 5.02 37.68 6.59
C SER A 173 3.78 36.94 6.13
N ILE A 174 3.64 35.71 6.58
CA ILE A 174 2.46 34.87 6.30
C ILE A 174 1.89 34.44 7.64
N ASN A 175 0.62 34.75 7.88
CA ASN A 175 -0.13 34.36 9.06
C ASN A 175 -1.45 33.73 8.68
N PHE A 176 -2.13 33.08 9.62
CA PHE A 176 -3.47 32.53 9.36
C PHE A 176 -4.39 32.76 10.54
N ASP A 177 -5.67 32.94 10.25
CA ASP A 177 -6.75 32.95 11.26
C ASP A 177 -7.46 31.58 11.20
N GLN A 178 -7.32 30.81 12.29
CA GLN A 178 -7.93 29.48 12.40
C GLN A 178 -9.45 29.53 12.43
N ARG A 179 -10.04 30.59 12.98
CA ARG A 179 -11.51 30.73 13.09
C ARG A 179 -12.19 30.95 11.76
N THR A 180 -11.57 31.76 10.88
CA THR A 180 -12.12 32.10 9.56
C THR A 180 -11.50 31.28 8.44
N ASN A 181 -10.54 30.38 8.77
CA ASN A 181 -9.78 29.59 7.79
C ASN A 181 -9.16 30.46 6.69
N THR A 182 -8.56 31.59 7.08
CA THR A 182 -8.06 32.63 6.17
C THR A 182 -6.56 32.78 6.32
N LEU A 183 -5.85 32.78 5.20
CA LEU A 183 -4.44 33.12 5.11
C LEU A 183 -4.28 34.64 4.93
N ILE A 184 -3.37 35.25 5.66
CA ILE A 184 -3.02 36.65 5.59
C ILE A 184 -1.57 36.73 5.12
N VAL A 185 -1.37 37.18 3.89
CA VAL A 185 -0.06 37.29 3.24
C VAL A 185 0.29 38.76 3.10
N THR A 186 1.44 39.16 3.64
CA THR A 186 2.00 40.49 3.49
C THR A 186 3.37 40.35 2.84
N ASP A 187 3.51 40.83 1.61
CA ASP A 187 4.77 40.78 0.85
C ASP A 187 4.74 41.83 -0.28
N ILE A 188 5.77 41.87 -1.11
CA ILE A 188 5.76 42.66 -2.33
C ILE A 188 4.68 42.14 -3.31
N GLN A 189 4.05 43.04 -4.07
CA GLN A 189 2.88 42.73 -4.91
C GLN A 189 3.10 41.51 -5.82
N GLY A 190 4.23 41.43 -6.53
CA GLY A 190 4.53 40.30 -7.40
C GLY A 190 4.60 38.95 -6.68
N ASN A 191 5.06 38.93 -5.44
CA ASN A 191 5.16 37.72 -4.62
C ASN A 191 3.81 37.34 -4.00
N VAL A 192 2.99 38.34 -3.60
CA VAL A 192 1.62 38.10 -3.11
C VAL A 192 0.75 37.45 -4.19
N ASP A 193 0.87 37.88 -5.45
CA ASP A 193 0.13 37.29 -6.55
C ASP A 193 0.60 35.86 -6.85
N LEU A 194 1.93 35.62 -6.84
CA LEU A 194 2.51 34.26 -6.98
C LEU A 194 2.01 33.31 -5.88
N ILE A 195 2.05 33.76 -4.61
CA ILE A 195 1.54 33.00 -3.47
C ILE A 195 0.04 32.75 -3.64
N GLY A 196 -0.72 33.77 -4.10
CA GLY A 196 -2.15 33.66 -4.36
C GLY A 196 -2.50 32.57 -5.38
N ASP A 197 -1.73 32.46 -6.45
CA ASP A 197 -1.95 31.41 -7.46
C ASP A 197 -1.61 30.02 -6.91
N VAL A 198 -0.56 29.89 -6.10
CA VAL A 198 -0.23 28.63 -5.41
C VAL A 198 -1.30 28.26 -4.39
N VAL A 199 -1.80 29.22 -3.60
CA VAL A 199 -2.89 29.01 -2.64
C VAL A 199 -4.16 28.50 -3.36
N LYS A 200 -4.54 29.09 -4.49
CA LYS A 200 -5.68 28.63 -5.30
C LYS A 200 -5.49 27.20 -5.82
N ALA A 201 -4.26 26.85 -6.22
CA ALA A 201 -3.94 25.49 -6.69
C ALA A 201 -4.00 24.46 -5.56
N LEU A 202 -3.64 24.86 -4.33
CA LEU A 202 -3.67 23.98 -3.14
C LEU A 202 -5.07 23.88 -2.52
N ASP A 203 -5.94 24.90 -2.68
CA ASP A 203 -7.33 24.89 -2.19
C ASP A 203 -8.25 24.14 -3.16
N ALA A 204 -7.88 22.89 -3.49
CA ALA A 204 -8.65 22.03 -4.39
C ALA A 204 -9.55 21.10 -3.58
N VAL A 205 -10.63 20.65 -4.23
CA VAL A 205 -11.54 19.66 -3.66
C VAL A 205 -10.83 18.33 -3.51
N THR A 206 -10.82 17.82 -2.29
CA THR A 206 -10.25 16.49 -2.00
C THR A 206 -11.29 15.42 -2.29
N PRO A 207 -11.01 14.43 -3.16
CA PRO A 207 -11.92 13.33 -3.42
C PRO A 207 -12.11 12.46 -2.18
N GLN A 208 -13.26 11.80 -2.09
CA GLN A 208 -13.53 10.78 -1.08
C GLN A 208 -13.39 9.39 -1.69
N VAL A 209 -13.03 8.42 -0.88
CA VAL A 209 -12.94 7.02 -1.29
C VAL A 209 -13.79 6.17 -0.38
N ILE A 210 -14.72 5.42 -0.96
CA ILE A 210 -15.38 4.31 -0.28
C ILE A 210 -14.43 3.12 -0.40
N ILE A 211 -14.12 2.51 0.71
CA ILE A 211 -13.29 1.31 0.79
C ILE A 211 -14.17 0.18 1.29
N GLU A 212 -14.45 -0.78 0.42
CA GLU A 212 -15.22 -1.98 0.73
C GLU A 212 -14.27 -3.16 0.88
N VAL A 213 -14.31 -3.82 2.04
CA VAL A 213 -13.59 -5.07 2.29
C VAL A 213 -14.60 -6.18 2.40
N LYS A 214 -14.38 -7.28 1.69
CA LYS A 214 -15.19 -8.49 1.79
C LYS A 214 -14.32 -9.63 2.29
N VAL A 215 -14.67 -10.16 3.46
CA VAL A 215 -14.00 -11.31 4.06
C VAL A 215 -14.90 -12.51 3.92
N VAL A 216 -14.39 -13.54 3.29
CA VAL A 216 -15.07 -14.83 3.09
C VAL A 216 -14.27 -15.90 3.80
N GLU A 217 -14.85 -16.52 4.83
CA GLU A 217 -14.29 -17.69 5.50
C GLU A 217 -15.21 -18.87 5.28
N THR A 218 -14.67 -19.97 4.79
CA THR A 218 -15.40 -21.23 4.59
C THR A 218 -14.68 -22.33 5.34
N THR A 219 -15.36 -22.96 6.30
CA THR A 219 -14.85 -24.11 7.03
C THR A 219 -15.67 -25.34 6.70
N LEU A 220 -15.02 -26.35 6.14
CA LEU A 220 -15.57 -27.65 5.83
C LEU A 220 -15.02 -28.68 6.81
N THR A 221 -15.89 -29.33 7.55
CA THR A 221 -15.52 -30.40 8.48
C THR A 221 -16.19 -31.72 8.09
N ASP A 222 -15.40 -32.70 7.73
CA ASP A 222 -15.84 -34.08 7.49
C ASP A 222 -15.37 -34.97 8.64
N THR A 223 -16.32 -35.63 9.31
CA THR A 223 -16.03 -36.58 10.40
C THR A 223 -16.53 -37.95 10.03
N GLU A 224 -15.64 -38.92 10.03
CA GLU A 224 -15.96 -40.33 9.82
C GLU A 224 -15.60 -41.13 11.06
N ASN A 225 -16.59 -41.80 11.66
CA ASN A 225 -16.43 -42.74 12.75
C ASN A 225 -16.74 -44.14 12.22
N LEU A 226 -15.74 -45.03 12.25
CA LEU A 226 -15.85 -46.36 11.73
C LEU A 226 -15.26 -47.38 12.71
N GLY A 227 -16.04 -48.37 13.08
CA GLY A 227 -15.56 -49.49 13.91
C GLY A 227 -16.39 -49.80 15.13
N ILE A 228 -15.89 -50.66 15.98
CA ILE A 228 -16.56 -51.08 17.18
C ILE A 228 -15.83 -50.50 18.40
N ASP A 229 -16.57 -49.77 19.25
CA ASP A 229 -16.06 -49.27 20.52
C ASP A 229 -16.29 -50.33 21.60
N TRP A 230 -15.19 -50.89 22.08
CA TRP A 230 -15.19 -51.94 23.08
C TRP A 230 -14.95 -51.31 24.45
N THR A 231 -15.93 -51.39 25.34
CA THR A 231 -15.77 -50.96 26.74
C THR A 231 -15.83 -52.21 27.65
N ILE A 232 -14.76 -52.45 28.36
CA ILE A 232 -14.64 -53.54 29.36
C ILE A 232 -14.56 -52.86 30.71
N GLN A 233 -15.57 -53.02 31.55
CA GLN A 233 -15.56 -52.58 32.93
C GLN A 233 -15.32 -53.83 33.81
N GLY A 234 -14.22 -53.85 34.51
CA GLY A 234 -13.87 -54.90 35.46
C GLY A 234 -13.82 -54.33 36.88
N THR A 235 -14.42 -54.99 37.81
CA THR A 235 -14.20 -54.74 39.22
C THR A 235 -13.24 -55.77 39.77
N ALA A 236 -12.09 -55.35 40.32
CA ALA A 236 -11.17 -56.20 41.03
C ALA A 236 -11.63 -56.21 42.50
N THR A 237 -12.15 -57.34 42.96
CA THR A 237 -12.39 -57.59 44.39
C THR A 237 -11.14 -58.22 45.00
N GLY A 238 -10.40 -57.38 45.72
CA GLY A 238 -9.17 -57.79 46.35
C GLY A 238 -9.30 -58.45 47.69
N ALA A 239 -8.16 -58.91 48.22
CA ALA A 239 -8.01 -59.41 49.60
C ALA A 239 -8.40 -58.29 50.58
N LYS A 240 -8.92 -58.71 51.75
CA LYS A 240 -9.38 -57.81 52.82
C LYS A 240 -8.31 -56.89 53.42
N ARG A 241 -7.03 -57.05 52.99
CA ARG A 241 -5.93 -56.18 53.40
C ARG A 241 -5.12 -55.70 52.15
N PRO A 242 -5.16 -54.49 51.82
CA PRO A 242 -4.28 -53.97 50.76
C PRO A 242 -2.84 -53.95 51.23
N ILE A 243 -1.92 -54.27 50.32
CA ILE A 243 -0.47 -54.28 50.56
C ILE A 243 0.08 -53.06 49.78
N THR A 244 0.68 -52.10 50.50
CA THR A 244 1.41 -50.98 49.91
C THR A 244 2.88 -51.35 49.74
N PHE A 245 3.52 -50.86 48.70
CA PHE A 245 4.97 -51.04 48.53
C PHE A 245 5.74 -50.12 49.50
N PRO A 246 6.73 -50.62 50.28
CA PRO A 246 7.34 -51.91 50.28
C PRO A 246 6.69 -52.87 51.33
N PHE A 247 5.64 -53.58 50.94
CA PHE A 247 5.05 -54.73 51.72
C PHE A 247 4.59 -54.42 53.15
N HIS A 248 4.01 -53.25 53.40
CA HIS A 248 3.41 -52.95 54.70
C HIS A 248 1.93 -53.31 54.67
N THR A 249 1.44 -54.05 55.66
CA THR A 249 0.02 -54.26 55.87
C THR A 249 -0.54 -53.10 56.69
N GLN A 250 -1.43 -52.29 56.10
CA GLN A 250 -2.19 -51.25 56.83
C GLN A 250 -3.44 -51.88 57.47
N ASP A 251 -3.77 -51.37 58.64
CA ASP A 251 -5.01 -51.79 59.31
C ASP A 251 -6.24 -51.36 58.50
N SER A 252 -7.18 -52.28 58.34
CA SER A 252 -8.36 -52.12 57.49
C SER A 252 -9.31 -51.04 57.96
N SER A 253 -9.20 -50.53 59.18
CA SER A 253 -10.06 -49.45 59.70
C SER A 253 -9.64 -48.04 59.22
N GLU A 254 -8.34 -47.77 59.04
CA GLU A 254 -7.87 -46.48 58.49
C GLU A 254 -8.07 -46.39 56.99
N PHE A 255 -7.99 -47.50 56.30
CA PHE A 255 -8.21 -47.57 54.85
C PHE A 255 -9.65 -47.24 54.46
N LEU A 256 -10.63 -47.64 55.29
CA LEU A 256 -12.03 -47.37 55.02
C LEU A 256 -12.45 -45.93 55.37
N THR A 257 -11.73 -45.24 56.26
CA THR A 257 -12.04 -43.87 56.68
C THR A 257 -11.28 -42.83 55.88
N ALA A 258 -10.20 -43.15 55.22
CA ALA A 258 -9.41 -42.19 54.42
C ALA A 258 -9.93 -41.94 52.99
N GLY A 259 -11.02 -42.60 52.59
CA GLY A 259 -11.65 -42.37 51.30
C GLY A 259 -10.65 -42.47 50.14
N PHE A 260 -10.22 -43.66 49.81
CA PHE A 260 -9.46 -43.85 48.59
C PHE A 260 -10.24 -43.35 47.39
N PRO A 261 -9.72 -42.44 46.59
CA PRO A 261 -10.35 -42.14 45.32
C PRO A 261 -10.37 -43.45 44.51
N ALA A 262 -11.47 -43.76 43.87
CA ALA A 262 -11.66 -44.96 43.04
C ALA A 262 -10.66 -45.10 41.87
N THR A 263 -9.65 -44.24 41.79
CA THR A 263 -8.59 -44.17 40.78
C THR A 263 -7.21 -44.59 41.29
N ALA A 264 -7.03 -44.94 42.58
CA ALA A 264 -5.76 -45.47 43.08
C ALA A 264 -5.60 -46.95 42.70
N ALA A 265 -5.46 -47.19 41.43
CA ALA A 265 -5.19 -48.51 40.84
C ALA A 265 -3.70 -48.93 40.96
N THR A 266 -2.97 -48.45 41.97
CA THR A 266 -1.58 -48.80 42.22
C THR A 266 -1.41 -49.88 43.27
N ASP A 267 -2.51 -50.29 43.91
CA ASP A 267 -2.44 -51.36 44.91
C ASP A 267 -2.57 -52.74 44.24
N PHE A 268 -1.51 -53.53 44.34
CA PHE A 268 -1.53 -54.95 43.96
C PHE A 268 -2.47 -55.69 44.90
N ALA A 269 -3.73 -55.79 44.54
CA ALA A 269 -4.67 -56.63 45.26
C ALA A 269 -4.68 -58.02 44.61
N PHE A 270 -4.28 -59.05 45.35
CA PHE A 270 -4.55 -60.42 44.97
C PHE A 270 -6.05 -60.68 45.08
N GLY A 271 -6.72 -60.70 43.93
CA GLY A 271 -8.16 -60.98 43.87
C GLY A 271 -8.56 -61.50 42.51
N THR A 272 -9.76 -62.05 42.42
CA THR A 272 -10.36 -62.48 41.17
C THR A 272 -10.87 -61.24 40.39
N LEU A 273 -10.38 -61.08 39.17
CA LEU A 273 -10.93 -60.08 38.24
C LEU A 273 -12.26 -60.55 37.74
N ASN A 274 -13.34 -59.88 38.14
CA ASN A 274 -14.68 -60.16 37.65
C ASN A 274 -15.08 -59.11 36.59
N ALA A 275 -15.11 -59.49 35.32
CA ALA A 275 -15.59 -58.61 34.22
C ALA A 275 -17.12 -58.55 34.30
N SER A 276 -17.64 -57.53 34.99
CA SER A 276 -19.07 -57.40 35.22
C SER A 276 -19.85 -56.76 34.10
N THR A 277 -19.22 -56.02 33.18
CA THR A 277 -19.88 -55.38 32.08
C THR A 277 -19.01 -55.35 30.83
N PHE A 278 -19.50 -55.94 29.79
CA PHE A 278 -18.90 -55.95 28.47
C PHE A 278 -19.88 -55.26 27.50
N SER A 279 -19.49 -54.19 26.90
CA SER A 279 -20.29 -53.50 25.88
C SER A 279 -19.52 -53.29 24.60
N ALA A 280 -20.16 -53.57 23.49
CA ALA A 280 -19.67 -53.28 22.16
C ALA A 280 -20.66 -52.43 21.44
N VAL A 281 -20.26 -51.24 21.02
CA VAL A 281 -21.10 -50.32 20.28
C VAL A 281 -20.49 -50.16 18.89
N LEU A 282 -21.26 -50.57 17.86
CA LEU A 282 -20.90 -50.37 16.46
C LEU A 282 -21.24 -48.92 16.06
N GLU A 283 -20.20 -48.19 15.71
CA GLU A 283 -20.35 -46.86 15.13
C GLU A 283 -20.05 -46.90 13.62
N LEU A 284 -20.97 -46.43 12.83
CA LEU A 284 -20.85 -46.27 11.38
C LEU A 284 -21.50 -44.94 11.01
N LEU A 285 -20.81 -43.84 11.31
CA LEU A 285 -21.35 -42.50 11.14
C LEU A 285 -20.40 -41.63 10.34
N LYS A 286 -20.94 -40.99 9.29
CA LYS A 286 -20.24 -39.91 8.55
C LYS A 286 -21.03 -38.64 8.69
N THR A 287 -20.42 -37.60 9.23
CA THR A 287 -21.02 -36.28 9.41
C THR A 287 -20.22 -35.26 8.59
N ARG A 288 -20.94 -34.42 7.86
CA ARG A 288 -20.36 -33.32 7.11
C ARG A 288 -20.98 -32.00 7.57
N SER A 289 -20.16 -31.06 7.96
CA SER A 289 -20.55 -29.70 8.34
C SER A 289 -19.85 -28.69 7.44
N ASN A 290 -20.61 -27.71 6.95
CA ASN A 290 -20.09 -26.61 6.16
C ASN A 290 -20.53 -25.29 6.80
N THR A 291 -19.57 -24.48 7.19
CA THR A 291 -19.79 -23.14 7.74
C THR A 291 -19.21 -22.11 6.78
N ASN A 292 -20.04 -21.12 6.42
CA ASN A 292 -19.62 -20.02 5.55
C ASN A 292 -19.92 -18.70 6.25
N ILE A 293 -18.87 -17.91 6.49
CA ILE A 293 -18.93 -16.60 7.12
C ILE A 293 -18.61 -15.56 6.07
N LEU A 294 -19.49 -14.58 5.89
CA LEU A 294 -19.30 -13.44 5.00
C LEU A 294 -19.40 -12.16 5.82
N SER A 295 -18.33 -11.38 5.84
CA SER A 295 -18.28 -10.06 6.47
C SER A 295 -17.92 -9.01 5.44
N ASN A 296 -18.65 -7.89 5.44
CA ASN A 296 -18.48 -6.83 4.44
C ASN A 296 -18.43 -5.43 5.09
N PRO A 297 -17.36 -5.09 5.83
CA PRO A 297 -17.20 -3.74 6.36
C PRO A 297 -16.92 -2.74 5.23
N LYS A 298 -17.54 -1.54 5.36
CA LYS A 298 -17.35 -0.42 4.43
C LYS A 298 -16.99 0.82 5.23
N ILE A 299 -16.05 1.61 4.71
CA ILE A 299 -15.67 2.88 5.31
C ILE A 299 -15.45 3.91 4.22
N VAL A 300 -15.75 5.17 4.52
CA VAL A 300 -15.53 6.31 3.63
C VAL A 300 -14.54 7.25 4.28
N THR A 301 -13.55 7.70 3.50
CA THR A 301 -12.58 8.69 3.98
C THR A 301 -12.16 9.62 2.85
N LEU A 302 -11.57 10.76 3.21
CA LEU A 302 -10.92 11.66 2.26
C LEU A 302 -9.59 11.06 1.76
N ASP A 303 -9.16 11.49 0.59
CA ASP A 303 -7.83 11.19 0.08
C ASP A 303 -6.74 11.58 1.08
N ASN A 304 -5.75 10.70 1.27
CA ASN A 304 -4.64 10.84 2.24
C ASN A 304 -5.07 10.93 3.72
N GLN A 305 -6.31 10.56 4.08
CA GLN A 305 -6.78 10.54 5.47
C GLN A 305 -6.99 9.11 5.94
N MET A 306 -6.40 8.80 7.11
CA MET A 306 -6.61 7.52 7.76
C MET A 306 -8.03 7.44 8.34
N ALA A 307 -8.70 6.33 8.07
CA ALA A 307 -9.97 6.00 8.70
C ALA A 307 -9.88 4.65 9.38
N ARG A 308 -10.60 4.51 10.50
CA ARG A 308 -10.67 3.29 11.31
C ARG A 308 -12.11 2.97 11.63
N ILE A 309 -12.51 1.72 11.42
CA ILE A 309 -13.80 1.17 11.85
C ILE A 309 -13.57 -0.02 12.76
N VAL A 310 -14.33 -0.10 13.84
CA VAL A 310 -14.35 -1.24 14.77
C VAL A 310 -15.78 -1.74 14.86
N VAL A 311 -16.01 -3.00 14.48
CA VAL A 311 -17.32 -3.65 14.53
C VAL A 311 -17.19 -4.91 15.37
N GLY A 312 -17.75 -4.91 16.55
CA GLY A 312 -17.65 -6.04 17.46
C GLY A 312 -18.01 -5.71 18.90
N SER A 313 -17.48 -6.48 19.82
CA SER A 313 -17.66 -6.32 21.25
C SER A 313 -16.32 -6.19 21.97
N GLN A 314 -16.33 -5.61 23.15
CA GLN A 314 -15.15 -5.54 24.01
C GLN A 314 -15.27 -6.60 25.11
N TYR A 315 -14.23 -7.38 25.28
CA TYR A 315 -14.15 -8.38 26.35
C TYR A 315 -13.25 -7.86 27.47
N PRO A 316 -13.74 -7.80 28.72
CA PRO A 316 -12.95 -7.37 29.87
C PRO A 316 -12.05 -8.52 30.34
N ILE A 317 -10.74 -8.29 30.33
CA ILE A 317 -9.73 -9.20 30.87
C ILE A 317 -9.27 -8.65 32.21
N PRO A 318 -9.39 -9.37 33.33
CA PRO A 318 -8.92 -8.88 34.62
C PRO A 318 -7.40 -8.86 34.68
N THR A 319 -6.85 -7.78 35.21
CA THR A 319 -5.45 -7.67 35.58
C THR A 319 -5.30 -7.96 37.06
N TYR A 320 -4.31 -8.78 37.42
CA TYR A 320 -4.08 -9.21 38.79
C TYR A 320 -2.84 -8.58 39.37
N THR A 321 -2.92 -8.20 40.64
CA THR A 321 -1.77 -7.81 41.45
C THR A 321 -1.68 -8.75 42.64
N TYR A 322 -0.48 -9.22 42.97
CA TYR A 322 -0.24 -10.03 44.13
C TYR A 322 -0.27 -9.16 45.39
N ASN A 323 -1.18 -9.45 46.31
CA ASN A 323 -1.25 -8.82 47.61
C ASN A 323 -0.42 -9.62 48.60
N GLU A 324 0.73 -9.10 49.00
CA GLU A 324 1.65 -9.76 49.94
C GLU A 324 1.06 -9.97 51.33
N GLN A 325 0.16 -9.07 51.76
CA GLN A 325 -0.46 -9.15 53.10
C GLN A 325 -1.49 -10.28 53.21
N GLN A 326 -2.13 -10.61 52.10
CA GLN A 326 -3.17 -11.66 52.04
C GLN A 326 -2.70 -12.93 51.35
N ALA A 327 -1.45 -12.95 50.83
CA ALA A 327 -0.89 -14.02 50.00
C ALA A 327 -1.84 -14.49 48.88
N LYS A 328 -2.53 -13.56 48.26
CA LYS A 328 -3.53 -13.82 47.20
C LYS A 328 -3.38 -12.89 46.03
N LEU A 329 -3.75 -13.39 44.82
CA LEU A 329 -3.95 -12.56 43.66
C LEU A 329 -5.25 -11.81 43.81
N GLN A 330 -5.20 -10.48 43.65
CA GLN A 330 -6.35 -9.59 43.68
C GLN A 330 -6.50 -8.90 42.33
N VAL A 331 -7.74 -8.77 41.83
CA VAL A 331 -8.02 -8.01 40.60
C VAL A 331 -7.70 -6.54 40.88
N SER A 332 -6.72 -6.00 40.14
CA SER A 332 -6.27 -4.60 40.23
C SER A 332 -6.91 -3.69 39.17
N GLY A 333 -7.46 -4.28 38.11
CA GLY A 333 -8.08 -3.53 37.03
C GLY A 333 -8.64 -4.44 35.94
N TRP A 334 -9.14 -3.80 34.89
CA TRP A 334 -9.71 -4.46 33.73
C TRP A 334 -9.04 -3.93 32.47
N GLN A 335 -8.58 -4.81 31.61
CA GLN A 335 -8.10 -4.49 30.26
C GLN A 335 -9.18 -4.95 29.28
N TYR A 336 -9.69 -4.02 28.49
CA TYR A 336 -10.67 -4.32 27.43
C TYR A 336 -9.95 -4.74 26.16
N LYS A 337 -10.37 -5.87 25.60
CA LYS A 337 -9.87 -6.37 24.33
C LYS A 337 -10.97 -6.35 23.28
N ASP A 338 -10.74 -5.69 22.15
CA ASP A 338 -11.67 -5.66 21.04
C ASP A 338 -11.74 -7.03 20.37
N ILE A 339 -12.99 -7.53 20.19
CA ILE A 339 -13.30 -8.78 19.51
C ILE A 339 -14.28 -8.45 18.39
N GLY A 340 -13.95 -8.89 17.18
CA GLY A 340 -14.69 -8.58 15.97
C GLY A 340 -13.77 -8.12 14.86
N ILE A 341 -14.25 -7.22 14.03
CA ILE A 341 -13.54 -6.70 12.85
C ILE A 341 -13.02 -5.31 13.17
N ILE A 342 -11.72 -5.12 13.03
CA ILE A 342 -11.06 -3.82 13.06
C ILE A 342 -10.48 -3.63 11.67
N PHE A 343 -10.79 -2.49 11.07
CA PHE A 343 -10.30 -2.16 9.75
C PHE A 343 -9.77 -0.73 9.75
N GLU A 344 -8.50 -0.59 9.41
CA GLU A 344 -7.83 0.69 9.23
C GLU A 344 -7.38 0.81 7.77
N ALA A 345 -7.60 1.98 7.17
CA ALA A 345 -7.21 2.23 5.80
C ALA A 345 -6.86 3.69 5.55
N THR A 346 -5.85 3.91 4.72
CA THR A 346 -5.45 5.23 4.20
C THR A 346 -5.37 5.14 2.69
N PRO A 347 -6.34 5.73 1.96
CA PRO A 347 -6.31 5.75 0.50
C PRO A 347 -5.45 6.90 -0.02
N HIS A 348 -4.89 6.73 -1.21
CA HIS A 348 -4.25 7.77 -2.00
C HIS A 348 -4.71 7.65 -3.46
N VAL A 349 -5.42 8.67 -3.95
CA VAL A 349 -5.99 8.71 -5.30
C VAL A 349 -5.02 9.40 -6.26
N ASN A 350 -4.77 8.79 -7.40
CA ASN A 350 -3.98 9.42 -8.47
C ASN A 350 -4.88 9.96 -9.59
N ASN A 351 -4.31 10.83 -10.43
CA ASN A 351 -5.04 11.46 -11.55
C ASN A 351 -5.43 10.46 -12.67
N ALA A 352 -4.94 9.23 -12.63
CA ALA A 352 -5.25 8.19 -13.62
C ALA A 352 -6.40 7.26 -13.18
N GLY A 353 -7.06 7.55 -12.04
CA GLY A 353 -8.18 6.78 -11.53
C GLY A 353 -7.78 5.49 -10.80
N PHE A 354 -6.53 5.42 -10.30
CA PHE A 354 -6.08 4.34 -9.41
C PHE A 354 -6.06 4.85 -7.97
N VAL A 355 -6.40 3.96 -7.05
CA VAL A 355 -6.33 4.20 -5.61
C VAL A 355 -5.24 3.30 -5.03
N THR A 356 -4.23 3.92 -4.45
CA THR A 356 -3.25 3.21 -3.62
C THR A 356 -3.77 3.21 -2.19
N ILE A 357 -3.93 2.04 -1.60
CA ILE A 357 -4.51 1.91 -0.25
C ILE A 357 -3.50 1.21 0.64
N ASP A 358 -3.18 1.86 1.75
CA ASP A 358 -2.49 1.26 2.88
C ASP A 358 -3.55 0.78 3.86
N LEU A 359 -3.60 -0.54 4.11
CA LEU A 359 -4.71 -1.13 4.85
C LEU A 359 -4.26 -2.20 5.82
N GLN A 360 -5.00 -2.29 6.94
CA GLN A 360 -4.77 -3.23 8.01
C GLN A 360 -6.11 -3.81 8.52
N PRO A 361 -6.68 -4.80 7.82
CA PRO A 361 -7.79 -5.57 8.34
C PRO A 361 -7.32 -6.50 9.45
N LYS A 362 -8.08 -6.53 10.53
CA LYS A 362 -7.88 -7.42 11.68
C LYS A 362 -9.21 -8.02 12.11
N ILE A 363 -9.27 -9.34 12.18
CA ILE A 363 -10.43 -10.09 12.63
C ILE A 363 -10.03 -10.82 13.90
N THR A 364 -10.78 -10.62 14.97
CA THR A 364 -10.56 -11.30 16.24
C THR A 364 -11.83 -12.02 16.65
N ALA A 365 -11.75 -13.31 16.91
CA ALA A 365 -12.87 -14.14 17.36
C ALA A 365 -12.49 -14.89 18.64
N ILE A 366 -13.48 -15.21 19.48
CA ILE A 366 -13.29 -16.10 20.61
C ILE A 366 -13.27 -17.53 20.07
N LEU A 367 -12.19 -18.24 20.29
CA LEU A 367 -12.05 -19.65 19.92
C LEU A 367 -12.68 -20.56 20.98
N ASP A 368 -12.29 -20.37 22.22
CA ASP A 368 -12.79 -21.10 23.40
C ASP A 368 -12.42 -20.35 24.70
N PHE A 369 -12.75 -20.95 25.84
CA PHE A 369 -12.43 -20.42 27.15
C PHE A 369 -11.53 -21.38 27.91
N VAL A 370 -10.48 -20.82 28.52
CA VAL A 370 -9.57 -21.55 29.41
C VAL A 370 -9.82 -21.08 30.83
N THR A 371 -10.09 -22.01 31.74
CA THR A 371 -10.30 -21.68 33.16
C THR A 371 -8.96 -21.71 33.88
N VAL A 372 -8.59 -20.60 34.50
CA VAL A 372 -7.41 -20.44 35.34
C VAL A 372 -7.90 -19.97 36.71
N GLU A 373 -7.64 -20.75 37.76
CA GLU A 373 -7.99 -20.40 39.13
C GLU A 373 -9.42 -19.83 39.30
N ASN A 374 -10.45 -20.53 38.83
CA ASN A 374 -11.87 -20.10 38.83
C ASN A 374 -12.22 -18.90 37.92
N THR A 375 -11.31 -18.40 37.11
CA THR A 375 -11.59 -17.35 36.13
C THR A 375 -11.57 -17.93 34.71
N SER A 376 -12.65 -17.73 33.97
CA SER A 376 -12.76 -18.16 32.58
C SER A 376 -12.17 -17.06 31.68
N LEU A 377 -11.04 -17.34 31.01
CA LEU A 377 -10.36 -16.41 30.10
C LEU A 377 -10.60 -16.85 28.65
N PRO A 378 -10.90 -15.94 27.73
CA PRO A 378 -11.07 -16.28 26.33
C PRO A 378 -9.72 -16.55 25.67
N ARG A 379 -9.65 -17.61 24.88
CA ARG A 379 -8.60 -17.81 23.90
C ARG A 379 -9.06 -17.23 22.58
N LEU A 380 -8.30 -16.26 22.05
CA LEU A 380 -8.66 -15.51 20.86
C LEU A 380 -7.94 -16.07 19.62
N SER A 381 -8.69 -16.19 18.53
CA SER A 381 -8.13 -16.30 17.18
C SER A 381 -8.00 -14.88 16.59
N THR A 382 -6.86 -14.59 16.00
CA THR A 382 -6.61 -13.30 15.35
C THR A 382 -6.07 -13.55 13.94
N GLU A 383 -6.73 -12.94 12.98
CA GLU A 383 -6.33 -12.90 11.59
C GLU A 383 -6.05 -11.43 11.24
N GLU A 384 -4.81 -11.12 10.90
CA GLU A 384 -4.36 -9.76 10.66
C GLU A 384 -3.48 -9.73 9.42
N THR A 385 -3.69 -8.75 8.57
CA THR A 385 -2.89 -8.51 7.36
C THR A 385 -2.57 -7.04 7.28
N THR A 386 -1.31 -6.70 7.04
CA THR A 386 -0.89 -5.32 6.73
C THR A 386 -0.34 -5.31 5.32
N THR A 387 -0.93 -4.51 4.44
CA THR A 387 -0.53 -4.47 3.03
C THR A 387 -0.79 -3.11 2.40
N LYS A 388 -0.04 -2.81 1.35
CA LYS A 388 -0.21 -1.63 0.52
C LYS A 388 -0.41 -2.07 -0.93
N VAL A 389 -1.54 -1.72 -1.50
CA VAL A 389 -1.94 -2.17 -2.84
C VAL A 389 -2.43 -1.00 -3.68
N MET A 390 -2.29 -1.13 -4.99
CA MET A 390 -2.84 -0.18 -5.96
C MET A 390 -3.92 -0.88 -6.79
N ILE A 391 -5.10 -0.29 -6.84
CA ILE A 391 -6.28 -0.86 -7.49
C ILE A 391 -6.95 0.24 -8.30
N LYS A 392 -7.51 -0.10 -9.45
CA LYS A 392 -8.33 0.82 -10.24
C LYS A 392 -9.68 1.01 -9.58
N ASP A 393 -10.25 2.21 -9.73
CA ASP A 393 -11.61 2.53 -9.24
C ASP A 393 -12.64 1.50 -9.71
N GLY A 394 -13.41 0.94 -8.76
CA GLY A 394 -14.43 -0.07 -8.98
C GLY A 394 -13.94 -1.51 -9.18
N ASP A 395 -12.64 -1.75 -9.33
CA ASP A 395 -12.10 -3.10 -9.45
C ASP A 395 -11.97 -3.79 -8.09
N THR A 396 -12.05 -5.13 -8.09
CA THR A 396 -11.90 -5.94 -6.88
C THR A 396 -10.59 -6.73 -6.94
N LEU A 397 -9.79 -6.62 -5.89
CA LEU A 397 -8.53 -7.34 -5.73
C LEU A 397 -8.60 -8.29 -4.53
N VAL A 398 -8.07 -9.51 -4.67
CA VAL A 398 -7.80 -10.39 -3.53
C VAL A 398 -6.49 -9.95 -2.87
N ILE A 399 -6.57 -9.49 -1.63
CA ILE A 399 -5.40 -8.95 -0.90
C ILE A 399 -4.74 -9.96 0.03
N ALA A 400 -5.50 -10.94 0.50
CA ALA A 400 -4.98 -12.01 1.34
C ALA A 400 -5.82 -13.28 1.19
N GLY A 401 -5.20 -14.41 1.44
CA GLY A 401 -5.88 -15.70 1.47
C GLY A 401 -5.11 -16.71 2.29
N LEU A 402 -5.83 -17.61 2.95
CA LEU A 402 -5.29 -18.73 3.71
C LEU A 402 -6.10 -19.98 3.37
N ILE A 403 -5.39 -21.07 3.09
CA ILE A 403 -5.98 -22.40 3.01
C ILE A 403 -5.29 -23.26 4.06
N LYS A 404 -6.07 -23.78 4.98
CA LYS A 404 -5.59 -24.67 6.05
C LYS A 404 -6.32 -26.00 5.93
N ASP A 405 -5.58 -27.08 5.83
CA ASP A 405 -6.09 -28.46 5.82
C ASP A 405 -5.54 -29.19 7.06
N GLN A 406 -6.44 -29.69 7.88
CA GLN A 406 -6.10 -30.40 9.11
C GLN A 406 -6.79 -31.76 9.14
N VAL A 407 -6.01 -32.82 9.25
CA VAL A 407 -6.51 -34.19 9.37
C VAL A 407 -6.12 -34.70 10.76
N THR A 408 -7.11 -35.09 11.53
CA THR A 408 -6.93 -35.72 12.83
C THR A 408 -7.47 -37.13 12.76
N GLU A 409 -6.60 -38.11 12.95
CA GLU A 409 -6.95 -39.53 13.00
C GLU A 409 -6.74 -40.08 14.37
N THR A 410 -7.80 -40.59 14.98
CA THR A 410 -7.77 -41.25 16.30
C THR A 410 -8.11 -42.71 16.12
N LYS A 411 -7.15 -43.59 16.43
CA LYS A 411 -7.32 -45.05 16.41
C LYS A 411 -7.38 -45.59 17.81
N LYS A 412 -8.47 -46.25 18.18
CA LYS A 412 -8.61 -47.04 19.39
C LYS A 412 -8.58 -48.52 19.02
N LYS A 413 -7.83 -49.33 19.69
CA LYS A 413 -7.75 -50.79 19.47
C LYS A 413 -7.70 -51.55 20.76
N VAL A 414 -8.27 -52.76 20.76
CA VAL A 414 -8.08 -53.71 21.84
C VAL A 414 -6.67 -54.31 21.70
N PRO A 415 -5.81 -54.23 22.74
CA PRO A 415 -4.46 -54.80 22.66
C PRO A 415 -4.51 -56.26 22.20
N ILE A 416 -3.51 -56.67 21.41
CA ILE A 416 -3.36 -58.03 20.86
C ILE A 416 -4.43 -58.36 19.79
N LEU A 417 -5.74 -58.31 20.13
CA LEU A 417 -6.83 -58.64 19.19
C LEU A 417 -6.93 -57.66 18.02
N GLY A 418 -6.67 -56.39 18.29
CA GLY A 418 -6.66 -55.38 17.26
C GLY A 418 -5.50 -55.47 16.25
N ASP A 419 -4.47 -56.28 16.55
CA ASP A 419 -3.31 -56.42 15.64
C ASP A 419 -3.36 -57.72 14.78
N ILE A 420 -4.42 -58.49 14.94
CA ILE A 420 -4.60 -59.71 14.14
C ILE A 420 -4.96 -59.34 12.69
N PRO A 421 -4.23 -59.81 11.67
CA PRO A 421 -4.58 -59.58 10.27
C PRO A 421 -5.96 -60.15 9.95
N LEU A 422 -6.77 -59.41 9.20
CA LEU A 422 -8.15 -59.67 8.83
C LEU A 422 -9.18 -59.51 9.96
N LEU A 423 -8.97 -60.13 11.11
CA LEU A 423 -9.92 -60.05 12.26
C LEU A 423 -9.76 -58.78 13.10
N GLY A 424 -8.59 -58.18 13.08
CA GLY A 424 -8.29 -56.99 13.92
C GLY A 424 -9.14 -55.78 13.58
N GLN A 425 -9.76 -55.67 12.39
CA GLN A 425 -10.68 -54.59 12.04
C GLN A 425 -11.94 -54.59 12.94
N ALA A 426 -12.43 -55.75 13.35
CA ALA A 426 -13.55 -55.85 14.29
C ALA A 426 -13.18 -55.38 15.72
N PHE A 427 -11.91 -55.27 16.06
CA PHE A 427 -11.41 -54.83 17.36
C PHE A 427 -10.72 -53.45 17.35
N ARG A 428 -11.02 -52.64 16.30
CA ARG A 428 -10.52 -51.28 16.13
C ARG A 428 -11.69 -50.33 15.91
N LYS A 429 -11.50 -49.11 16.42
CA LYS A 429 -12.35 -47.94 16.07
C LYS A 429 -11.42 -46.86 15.51
N SER A 430 -11.75 -46.37 14.34
CA SER A 430 -11.06 -45.23 13.73
C SER A 430 -12.05 -44.04 13.64
N ALA A 431 -11.62 -42.91 14.16
CA ALA A 431 -12.32 -41.65 14.01
C ALA A 431 -11.41 -40.69 13.24
N THR A 432 -11.81 -40.31 12.06
CA THR A 432 -11.08 -39.39 11.21
C THR A 432 -11.88 -38.09 11.08
N THR A 433 -11.28 -36.98 11.48
CA THR A 433 -11.82 -35.63 11.30
C THR A 433 -10.93 -34.86 10.34
N LYS A 434 -11.50 -34.39 9.23
CA LYS A 434 -10.83 -33.54 8.26
C LYS A 434 -11.49 -32.17 8.35
N THR A 435 -10.70 -31.14 8.65
CA THR A 435 -11.16 -29.74 8.68
C THR A 435 -10.37 -28.95 7.65
N LYS A 436 -11.08 -28.40 6.67
CA LYS A 436 -10.52 -27.50 5.65
C LYS A 436 -11.09 -26.10 5.88
N THR A 437 -10.21 -25.14 6.15
CA THR A 437 -10.58 -23.74 6.30
C THR A 437 -9.96 -22.95 5.16
N GLU A 438 -10.79 -22.18 4.46
CA GLU A 438 -10.39 -21.25 3.40
C GLU A 438 -10.81 -19.85 3.81
N LEU A 439 -9.85 -18.93 3.88
CA LEU A 439 -10.07 -17.51 4.13
C LEU A 439 -9.64 -16.73 2.89
N LEU A 440 -10.50 -15.83 2.42
CA LEU A 440 -10.21 -14.91 1.33
C LEU A 440 -10.64 -13.50 1.73
N ILE A 441 -9.77 -12.52 1.50
CA ILE A 441 -10.04 -11.10 1.75
C ILE A 441 -9.97 -10.35 0.44
N PHE A 442 -11.08 -9.71 0.07
CA PHE A 442 -11.23 -8.90 -1.13
C PHE A 442 -11.29 -7.43 -0.76
N LEU A 443 -10.80 -6.58 -1.63
CA LEU A 443 -10.81 -5.13 -1.50
C LEU A 443 -11.35 -4.49 -2.77
N THR A 444 -12.29 -3.55 -2.61
CA THR A 444 -12.87 -2.79 -3.72
C THR A 444 -12.94 -1.31 -3.32
N PRO A 445 -12.16 -0.43 -3.94
CA PRO A 445 -12.28 1.01 -3.76
C PRO A 445 -13.30 1.61 -4.73
N HIS A 446 -13.98 2.70 -4.30
CA HIS A 446 -14.78 3.56 -5.15
C HIS A 446 -14.46 5.02 -4.86
N ILE A 447 -14.08 5.77 -5.90
CA ILE A 447 -13.79 7.21 -5.82
C ILE A 447 -15.11 7.97 -5.92
N ILE A 448 -15.36 8.85 -4.96
CA ILE A 448 -16.46 9.81 -4.99
C ILE A 448 -15.87 11.20 -5.16
N THR A 449 -16.09 11.81 -6.31
CA THR A 449 -15.79 13.22 -6.53
C THR A 449 -17.05 14.01 -6.25
N PRO A 450 -17.03 14.97 -5.30
CA PRO A 450 -18.18 15.82 -5.07
C PRO A 450 -18.51 16.63 -6.34
N ASP A 451 -19.75 16.57 -6.79
CA ASP A 451 -20.21 17.32 -7.96
C ASP A 451 -20.53 18.78 -7.53
N ILE A 452 -19.53 19.67 -7.63
CA ILE A 452 -19.64 21.07 -7.21
C ILE A 452 -20.61 21.85 -8.11
N ASN A 453 -20.82 21.40 -9.35
CA ASN A 453 -21.68 22.06 -10.31
C ASN A 453 -23.18 21.89 -10.01
N ALA A 454 -23.58 20.89 -9.23
CA ALA A 454 -24.99 20.69 -8.87
C ALA A 454 -25.52 21.76 -7.88
N ALA A 455 -24.65 22.42 -7.13
CA ALA A 455 -25.05 23.45 -6.15
C ALA A 455 -25.25 24.84 -6.78
N SER A 456 -24.78 25.09 -8.02
CA SER A 456 -24.89 26.40 -8.66
C SER A 456 -26.14 26.60 -9.50
N THR A 457 -26.94 25.55 -9.75
CA THR A 457 -28.18 25.63 -10.59
C THR A 457 -29.47 25.70 -9.79
N GLY A 458 -29.39 25.76 -8.46
CA GLY A 458 -30.54 25.87 -7.55
C GLY A 458 -30.72 27.26 -6.98
N LYS A 459 -30.92 28.29 -7.84
CA LYS A 459 -31.50 29.58 -7.50
C LYS A 459 -32.52 30.01 -8.53
#